data_ca57f74146e39b19018f8a450c622504
#
_entry.id   ca57f74146e39b19018f8a450c622504
#
_cell.length_a   1.000
_cell.length_b   1.000
_cell.length_c   1.000
_cell.angle_alpha   90.00
_cell.angle_beta   90.00
_cell.angle_gamma   90.00
#
_symmetry.space_group_name_H-M   'P 1'
#
loop_
_entity.id
_entity.type
_entity.pdbx_description
1 polymer ?
#
loop_
_entity_poly.entity_id
_entity_poly.type
_entity_poly.pdbx_seq_one_letter_code
_entity_poly.pdbx_strand_id
1 'polypeptide(L)'
;MDTGQKKKGAGQSAGEKRKLSGLGMARAGKDSQWKDHVILMGILLGAAFWLNRGIEIKGLYMDDLYLWSCYWEQSFLQYVFPIGSTRFRFLHYLAAWLEMMFVGTHVNWFVPINIIINTMVAWAMYLMGRKLSGSKGAGFLCGLMYLASRLSYYQIGQVLGLMETMALWMGLGILWYLFRYLNEEKQEGRFYAACALYFGVCFVHERYMALFPLLLLVLLMKKCRRLPMW
;
A
#
# COMPACT_ATOMS: atom_id res chain seq x y z
N MET A 1 -51.54 -2.91 -50.42
CA MET A 1 -50.54 -1.98 -49.89
C MET A 1 -50.54 -2.14 -48.37
N ASP A 2 -49.61 -2.82 -47.79
CA ASP A 2 -49.07 -2.62 -46.46
C ASP A 2 -48.21 -3.85 -46.04
N THR A 3 -46.92 -3.83 -46.37
CA THR A 3 -45.99 -4.87 -45.95
C THR A 3 -44.66 -4.30 -45.39
N GLY A 4 -44.68 -3.04 -44.91
CA GLY A 4 -43.46 -2.31 -44.58
C GLY A 4 -43.08 -2.21 -43.07
N GLN A 5 -43.93 -2.60 -42.12
CA GLN A 5 -43.69 -2.24 -40.71
C GLN A 5 -43.22 -3.35 -39.74
N LYS A 6 -43.13 -4.63 -40.18
CA LYS A 6 -42.81 -5.73 -39.26
C LYS A 6 -41.31 -6.05 -39.08
N LYS A 7 -40.38 -5.44 -39.83
CA LYS A 7 -38.94 -5.75 -39.74
C LYS A 7 -38.10 -4.87 -38.79
N LYS A 8 -38.62 -3.72 -38.34
CA LYS A 8 -37.82 -2.81 -37.44
C LYS A 8 -37.82 -3.22 -35.97
N GLY A 9 -38.81 -3.98 -35.49
CA GLY A 9 -38.89 -4.36 -34.06
C GLY A 9 -37.98 -5.50 -33.64
N ALA A 10 -37.64 -6.42 -34.55
CA ALA A 10 -36.80 -7.62 -34.23
C ALA A 10 -35.32 -7.29 -34.06
N GLY A 11 -34.81 -6.28 -34.75
CA GLY A 11 -33.40 -5.88 -34.65
C GLY A 11 -33.04 -5.13 -33.33
N GLN A 12 -33.98 -4.36 -32.79
CA GLN A 12 -33.78 -3.63 -31.55
C GLN A 12 -33.72 -4.57 -30.31
N SER A 13 -34.61 -5.58 -30.28
CA SER A 13 -34.64 -6.59 -29.19
C SER A 13 -33.38 -7.45 -29.12
N ALA A 14 -32.80 -7.80 -30.27
CA ALA A 14 -31.57 -8.63 -30.33
C ALA A 14 -30.32 -7.82 -29.88
N GLY A 15 -30.23 -6.54 -30.20
CA GLY A 15 -29.15 -5.63 -29.78
C GLY A 15 -29.17 -5.36 -28.27
N GLU A 16 -30.35 -5.21 -27.70
CA GLU A 16 -30.54 -4.97 -26.27
C GLU A 16 -30.21 -6.22 -25.42
N LYS A 17 -30.61 -7.40 -25.87
CA LYS A 17 -30.25 -8.69 -25.23
C LYS A 17 -28.73 -8.94 -25.28
N ARG A 18 -28.04 -8.58 -26.37
CA ARG A 18 -26.56 -8.69 -26.45
C ARG A 18 -25.85 -7.71 -25.51
N LYS A 19 -26.34 -6.47 -25.36
CA LYS A 19 -25.80 -5.50 -24.40
C LYS A 19 -26.00 -5.96 -22.95
N LEU A 20 -27.16 -6.50 -22.61
CA LEU A 20 -27.46 -7.01 -21.27
C LEU A 20 -26.62 -8.26 -20.93
N SER A 21 -26.42 -9.18 -21.89
CA SER A 21 -25.56 -10.35 -21.69
C SER A 21 -24.07 -9.96 -21.53
N GLY A 22 -23.59 -8.99 -22.30
CA GLY A 22 -22.23 -8.45 -22.16
C GLY A 22 -21.97 -7.75 -20.83
N LEU A 23 -22.95 -7.00 -20.32
CA LEU A 23 -22.91 -6.38 -18.98
C LEU A 23 -22.93 -7.42 -17.85
N GLY A 24 -23.72 -8.47 -18.00
CA GLY A 24 -23.77 -9.60 -17.03
C GLY A 24 -22.46 -10.37 -16.96
N MET A 25 -21.83 -10.68 -18.11
CA MET A 25 -20.52 -11.35 -18.16
C MET A 25 -19.38 -10.47 -17.59
N ALA A 26 -19.38 -9.17 -17.90
CA ALA A 26 -18.39 -8.24 -17.36
C ALA A 26 -18.51 -8.08 -15.84
N ARG A 27 -19.73 -8.11 -15.30
CA ARG A 27 -20.00 -8.01 -13.87
C ARG A 27 -19.62 -9.30 -13.14
N ALA A 28 -19.94 -10.47 -13.69
CA ALA A 28 -19.55 -11.79 -13.16
C ALA A 28 -18.02 -11.95 -13.13
N GLY A 29 -17.31 -11.50 -14.16
CA GLY A 29 -15.83 -11.53 -14.18
C GLY A 29 -15.20 -10.62 -13.15
N LYS A 30 -15.81 -9.46 -12.86
CA LYS A 30 -15.34 -8.52 -11.84
C LYS A 30 -15.59 -9.03 -10.42
N ASP A 31 -16.72 -9.66 -10.18
CA ASP A 31 -17.07 -10.28 -8.90
C ASP A 31 -16.18 -11.50 -8.58
N SER A 32 -15.80 -12.28 -9.58
CA SER A 32 -14.84 -13.38 -9.43
C SER A 32 -13.45 -12.90 -9.07
N GLN A 33 -12.98 -11.81 -9.71
CA GLN A 33 -11.67 -11.23 -9.40
C GLN A 33 -11.59 -10.66 -7.98
N TRP A 34 -12.67 -10.02 -7.51
CA TRP A 34 -12.73 -9.50 -6.14
C TRP A 34 -12.64 -10.62 -5.10
N LYS A 35 -13.38 -11.72 -5.30
CA LYS A 35 -13.31 -12.88 -4.41
C LYS A 35 -11.91 -13.48 -4.32
N ASP A 36 -11.22 -13.63 -5.45
CA ASP A 36 -9.82 -14.08 -5.47
C ASP A 36 -8.91 -13.17 -4.63
N HIS A 37 -9.09 -11.85 -4.72
CA HIS A 37 -8.30 -10.90 -3.95
C HIS A 37 -8.57 -11.00 -2.44
N VAL A 38 -9.83 -11.14 -2.04
CA VAL A 38 -10.20 -11.32 -0.62
C VAL A 38 -9.63 -12.61 -0.05
N ILE A 39 -9.73 -13.71 -0.80
CA ILE A 39 -9.20 -15.01 -0.39
C ILE A 39 -7.67 -14.93 -0.23
N LEU A 40 -6.97 -14.38 -1.21
CA LEU A 40 -5.50 -14.24 -1.15
C LEU A 40 -5.05 -13.34 0.01
N MET A 41 -5.79 -12.25 0.27
CA MET A 41 -5.52 -11.38 1.41
C MET A 41 -5.70 -12.14 2.73
N GLY A 42 -6.77 -12.94 2.84
CA GLY A 42 -7.01 -13.80 4.00
C GLY A 42 -5.91 -14.84 4.20
N ILE A 43 -5.42 -15.45 3.13
CA ILE A 43 -4.29 -16.40 3.19
C ILE A 43 -3.00 -15.70 3.65
N LEU A 44 -2.69 -14.51 3.10
CA LEU A 44 -1.52 -13.73 3.53
C LEU A 44 -1.62 -13.33 5.01
N LEU A 45 -2.80 -12.91 5.46
CA LEU A 45 -3.04 -12.56 6.86
C LEU A 45 -2.87 -13.79 7.77
N GLY A 46 -3.46 -14.92 7.41
CA GLY A 46 -3.28 -16.17 8.14
C GLY A 46 -1.83 -16.61 8.19
N ALA A 47 -1.11 -16.52 7.06
CA ALA A 47 0.33 -16.82 7.01
C ALA A 47 1.14 -15.84 7.89
N ALA A 48 0.80 -14.56 7.91
CA ALA A 48 1.46 -13.55 8.75
C ALA A 48 1.32 -13.90 10.24
N PHE A 49 0.11 -14.22 10.70
CA PHE A 49 -0.12 -14.66 12.08
C PHE A 49 0.59 -15.98 12.40
N TRP A 50 0.58 -16.93 11.47
CA TRP A 50 1.23 -18.23 11.68
C TRP A 50 2.76 -18.11 11.74
N LEU A 51 3.38 -17.34 10.86
CA LEU A 51 4.82 -17.12 10.81
C LEU A 51 5.34 -16.35 12.05
N ASN A 52 4.54 -15.43 12.56
CA ASN A 52 4.91 -14.56 13.68
C ASN A 52 4.30 -14.99 15.02
N ARG A 53 3.78 -16.22 15.09
CA ARG A 53 3.29 -16.81 16.35
C ARG A 53 4.42 -16.89 17.37
N GLY A 54 4.14 -16.44 18.59
CA GLY A 54 5.12 -16.47 19.68
C GLY A 54 6.03 -15.25 19.75
N ILE A 55 5.84 -14.25 18.88
CA ILE A 55 6.45 -12.93 19.09
C ILE A 55 5.73 -12.27 20.27
N GLU A 56 6.50 -11.89 21.29
CA GLU A 56 6.04 -11.14 22.44
C GLU A 56 7.00 -9.99 22.72
N ILE A 57 6.44 -8.83 23.01
CA ILE A 57 7.22 -7.68 23.48
C ILE A 57 7.40 -7.83 24.99
N LYS A 58 8.53 -8.39 25.40
CA LYS A 58 8.87 -8.63 26.82
C LYS A 58 9.26 -7.37 27.59
N GLY A 59 9.55 -6.30 26.88
CA GLY A 59 9.92 -5.01 27.44
C GLY A 59 10.14 -3.98 26.36
N LEU A 60 9.96 -2.71 26.71
CA LEU A 60 10.24 -1.58 25.83
C LEU A 60 11.66 -1.10 26.07
N TYR A 61 12.41 -0.85 24.99
CA TYR A 61 13.80 -0.41 25.05
C TYR A 61 14.02 0.83 24.20
N MET A 62 14.91 1.72 24.66
CA MET A 62 15.36 2.89 23.90
C MET A 62 14.21 3.70 23.30
N ASP A 63 14.14 3.75 21.97
CA ASP A 63 13.17 4.55 21.24
C ASP A 63 11.73 4.08 21.47
N ASP A 64 11.50 2.78 21.65
CA ASP A 64 10.16 2.23 21.96
C ASP A 64 9.67 2.70 23.32
N LEU A 65 10.56 2.65 24.33
CA LEU A 65 10.25 3.14 25.69
C LEU A 65 10.01 4.65 25.68
N TYR A 66 10.83 5.39 24.93
CA TYR A 66 10.67 6.83 24.77
C TYR A 66 9.29 7.19 24.17
N LEU A 67 8.92 6.55 23.04
CA LEU A 67 7.62 6.80 22.41
C LEU A 67 6.46 6.49 23.35
N TRP A 68 6.55 5.36 24.06
CA TRP A 68 5.51 4.93 24.98
C TRP A 68 5.38 5.82 26.20
N SER A 69 6.48 6.24 26.84
CA SER A 69 6.47 7.17 27.98
C SER A 69 5.96 8.56 27.59
N CYS A 70 6.42 9.09 26.46
CA CYS A 70 5.97 10.38 25.95
C CYS A 70 4.46 10.43 25.70
N TYR A 71 3.83 9.32 25.28
CA TYR A 71 2.38 9.27 25.09
C TYR A 71 1.60 9.52 26.39
N TRP A 72 2.10 9.05 27.54
CA TRP A 72 1.44 9.21 28.83
C TRP A 72 1.77 10.54 29.50
N GLU A 73 2.90 11.15 29.20
CA GLU A 73 3.41 12.34 29.86
C GLU A 73 3.11 13.63 29.09
N GLN A 74 2.94 13.56 27.76
CA GLN A 74 2.82 14.72 26.89
C GLN A 74 1.40 14.91 26.37
N SER A 75 1.05 16.16 26.05
CA SER A 75 -0.16 16.45 25.29
C SER A 75 -0.02 16.00 23.83
N PHE A 76 -1.14 15.79 23.14
CA PHE A 76 -1.18 15.40 21.73
C PHE A 76 -0.26 16.26 20.84
N LEU A 77 -0.34 17.59 20.99
CA LEU A 77 0.46 18.50 20.18
C LEU A 77 1.96 18.40 20.48
N GLN A 78 2.34 18.23 21.74
CA GLN A 78 3.75 18.06 22.13
C GLN A 78 4.30 16.73 21.62
N TYR A 79 3.50 15.68 21.64
CA TYR A 79 3.90 14.36 21.14
C TYR A 79 4.08 14.37 19.62
N VAL A 80 3.11 14.92 18.87
CA VAL A 80 3.13 14.94 17.40
C VAL A 80 4.16 15.91 16.84
N PHE A 81 4.36 17.06 17.54
CA PHE A 81 5.31 18.10 17.15
C PHE A 81 6.32 18.36 18.28
N PRO A 82 7.26 17.45 18.53
CA PRO A 82 8.20 17.58 19.63
C PRO A 82 9.13 18.78 19.41
N ILE A 83 8.98 19.82 20.23
CA ILE A 83 9.80 21.03 20.18
C ILE A 83 11.23 20.68 20.64
N GLY A 84 12.23 21.09 19.85
CA GLY A 84 13.64 20.81 20.16
C GLY A 84 14.14 19.45 19.66
N SER A 85 13.29 18.65 19.00
CA SER A 85 13.74 17.44 18.32
C SER A 85 14.58 17.78 17.08
N THR A 86 15.68 17.05 16.89
CA THR A 86 16.50 17.15 15.67
C THR A 86 15.87 16.46 14.47
N ARG A 87 14.77 15.70 14.66
CA ARG A 87 14.10 14.90 13.65
C ARG A 87 12.62 15.27 13.58
N PHE A 88 12.20 15.80 12.43
CA PHE A 88 10.81 16.20 12.22
C PHE A 88 10.03 15.09 11.53
N ARG A 89 9.47 14.15 12.30
CA ARG A 89 8.74 12.95 11.85
C ARG A 89 7.28 13.00 12.26
N PHE A 90 6.62 14.13 12.07
CA PHE A 90 5.27 14.33 12.59
C PHE A 90 4.23 13.30 12.11
N LEU A 91 4.35 12.79 10.88
CA LEU A 91 3.44 11.74 10.38
C LEU A 91 3.63 10.42 11.11
N HIS A 92 4.89 10.06 11.45
CA HIS A 92 5.13 8.90 12.27
C HIS A 92 4.58 9.09 13.69
N TYR A 93 4.85 10.22 14.34
CA TYR A 93 4.35 10.49 15.70
C TYR A 93 2.82 10.53 15.74
N LEU A 94 2.17 11.09 14.71
CA LEU A 94 0.72 11.05 14.60
C LEU A 94 0.18 9.62 14.52
N ALA A 95 0.81 8.77 13.69
CA ALA A 95 0.41 7.37 13.56
C ALA A 95 0.69 6.58 14.85
N ALA A 96 1.82 6.81 15.51
CA ALA A 96 2.16 6.21 16.79
C ALA A 96 1.16 6.63 17.88
N TRP A 97 0.76 7.89 17.93
CA TRP A 97 -0.29 8.35 18.84
C TRP A 97 -1.60 7.59 18.65
N LEU A 98 -2.04 7.45 17.38
CA LEU A 98 -3.25 6.70 17.06
C LEU A 98 -3.12 5.23 17.46
N GLU A 99 -1.98 4.60 17.22
CA GLU A 99 -1.72 3.21 17.61
C GLU A 99 -1.79 3.07 19.15
N MET A 100 -1.15 3.99 19.90
CA MET A 100 -1.18 4.00 21.37
C MET A 100 -2.59 4.14 21.93
N MET A 101 -3.49 4.87 21.26
CA MET A 101 -4.92 4.95 21.65
C MET A 101 -5.61 3.59 21.65
N PHE A 102 -5.23 2.68 20.74
CA PHE A 102 -5.77 1.32 20.67
C PHE A 102 -5.07 0.34 21.60
N VAL A 103 -3.76 0.48 21.75
CA VAL A 103 -2.93 -0.40 22.58
C VAL A 103 -3.15 -0.14 24.07
N GLY A 104 -3.29 1.13 24.48
CA GLY A 104 -3.41 1.53 25.87
C GLY A 104 -2.21 1.06 26.69
N THR A 105 -2.47 0.42 27.83
CA THR A 105 -1.43 -0.10 28.74
C THR A 105 -0.91 -1.50 28.35
N HIS A 106 -1.51 -2.15 27.35
CA HIS A 106 -1.26 -3.55 27.00
C HIS A 106 -0.27 -3.65 25.84
N VAL A 107 1.02 -3.52 26.12
CA VAL A 107 2.12 -3.50 25.12
C VAL A 107 2.05 -4.65 24.11
N ASN A 108 1.58 -5.83 24.52
CA ASN A 108 1.47 -6.96 23.60
C ASN A 108 0.46 -6.79 22.47
N TRP A 109 -0.42 -5.78 22.52
CA TRP A 109 -1.33 -5.45 21.41
C TRP A 109 -0.61 -4.82 20.20
N PHE A 110 0.62 -4.30 20.37
CA PHE A 110 1.42 -3.85 19.23
C PHE A 110 1.69 -4.97 18.23
N VAL A 111 1.94 -6.20 18.71
CA VAL A 111 2.25 -7.34 17.84
C VAL A 111 1.13 -7.64 16.84
N PRO A 112 -0.13 -7.91 17.24
CA PRO A 112 -1.20 -8.18 16.28
C PRO A 112 -1.51 -6.98 15.37
N ILE A 113 -1.40 -5.75 15.86
CA ILE A 113 -1.58 -4.55 15.04
C ILE A 113 -0.48 -4.48 13.97
N ASN A 114 0.78 -4.64 14.36
CA ASN A 114 1.91 -4.65 13.44
C ASN A 114 1.82 -5.80 12.42
N ILE A 115 1.32 -6.99 12.80
CA ILE A 115 1.07 -8.10 11.86
C ILE A 115 0.06 -7.67 10.79
N ILE A 116 -1.05 -7.02 11.19
CA ILE A 116 -2.07 -6.56 10.25
C ILE A 116 -1.49 -5.52 9.29
N ILE A 117 -0.78 -4.52 9.81
CA ILE A 117 -0.17 -3.45 9.00
C ILE A 117 0.91 -4.02 8.06
N ASN A 118 1.75 -4.95 8.54
CA ASN A 118 2.73 -5.66 7.70
C ASN A 118 2.07 -6.50 6.60
N THR A 119 0.90 -7.09 6.87
CA THR A 119 0.13 -7.82 5.85
C THR A 119 -0.30 -6.89 4.71
N MET A 120 -0.59 -5.60 4.98
CA MET A 120 -0.87 -4.62 3.93
C MET A 120 0.35 -4.38 3.02
N VAL A 121 1.57 -4.37 3.58
CA VAL A 121 2.82 -4.30 2.78
C VAL A 121 2.98 -5.54 1.92
N ALA A 122 2.77 -6.74 2.50
CA ALA A 122 2.82 -8.00 1.75
C ALA A 122 1.80 -8.01 0.60
N TRP A 123 0.63 -7.44 0.81
CA TRP A 123 -0.38 -7.26 -0.22
C TRP A 123 0.09 -6.32 -1.34
N ALA A 124 0.72 -5.19 -1.00
CA ALA A 124 1.31 -4.29 -2.00
C ALA A 124 2.40 -5.00 -2.81
N MET A 125 3.26 -5.80 -2.15
CA MET A 125 4.27 -6.64 -2.81
C MET A 125 3.63 -7.67 -3.75
N TYR A 126 2.53 -8.31 -3.34
CA TYR A 126 1.75 -9.20 -4.20
C TYR A 126 1.25 -8.48 -5.46
N LEU A 127 0.63 -7.30 -5.30
CA LEU A 127 0.08 -6.55 -6.43
C LEU A 127 1.18 -6.12 -7.41
N MET A 128 2.32 -5.66 -6.90
CA MET A 128 3.47 -5.29 -7.73
C MET A 128 4.08 -6.51 -8.43
N GLY A 129 4.35 -7.57 -7.69
CA GLY A 129 4.90 -8.81 -8.23
C GLY A 129 4.01 -9.41 -9.32
N ARG A 130 2.70 -9.45 -9.09
CA ARG A 130 1.71 -9.87 -10.09
C ARG A 130 1.74 -9.00 -11.34
N LYS A 131 1.83 -7.68 -11.17
CA LYS A 131 1.84 -6.74 -12.31
C LYS A 131 3.10 -6.84 -13.14
N LEU A 132 4.25 -7.04 -12.50
CA LEU A 132 5.54 -7.14 -13.18
C LEU A 132 5.73 -8.50 -13.88
N SER A 133 5.32 -9.59 -13.23
CA SER A 133 5.50 -10.96 -13.77
C SER A 133 4.34 -11.44 -14.64
N GLY A 134 3.17 -10.79 -14.59
CA GLY A 134 1.94 -11.28 -15.20
C GLY A 134 1.32 -12.50 -14.49
N SER A 135 1.93 -13.01 -13.41
CA SER A 135 1.53 -14.25 -12.71
C SER A 135 1.01 -13.99 -11.31
N LYS A 136 -0.17 -14.54 -10.98
CA LYS A 136 -0.72 -14.50 -9.62
C LYS A 136 0.18 -15.24 -8.62
N GLY A 137 0.77 -16.38 -9.04
CA GLY A 137 1.65 -17.18 -8.20
C GLY A 137 2.95 -16.45 -7.83
N ALA A 138 3.60 -15.80 -8.82
CA ALA A 138 4.81 -15.00 -8.56
C ALA A 138 4.51 -13.81 -7.63
N GLY A 139 3.38 -13.12 -7.83
CA GLY A 139 2.95 -12.08 -6.91
C GLY A 139 2.74 -12.59 -5.48
N PHE A 140 2.04 -13.73 -5.33
CA PHE A 140 1.81 -14.35 -4.03
C PHE A 140 3.12 -14.73 -3.34
N LEU A 141 4.07 -15.30 -4.08
CA LEU A 141 5.39 -15.62 -3.57
C LEU A 141 6.14 -14.37 -3.09
N CYS A 142 6.08 -13.24 -3.81
CA CYS A 142 6.67 -11.98 -3.36
C CYS A 142 6.10 -11.52 -2.01
N GLY A 143 4.78 -11.56 -1.84
CA GLY A 143 4.14 -11.21 -0.58
C GLY A 143 4.53 -12.14 0.56
N LEU A 144 4.57 -13.46 0.30
CA LEU A 144 4.95 -14.47 1.29
C LEU A 144 6.43 -14.36 1.70
N MET A 145 7.32 -14.15 0.73
CA MET A 145 8.76 -13.95 1.00
C MET A 145 9.00 -12.70 1.86
N TYR A 146 8.23 -11.63 1.63
CA TYR A 146 8.30 -10.46 2.50
C TYR A 146 7.88 -10.82 3.94
N LEU A 147 6.73 -11.49 4.14
CA LEU A 147 6.26 -11.89 5.47
C LEU A 147 7.23 -12.82 6.20
N ALA A 148 7.92 -13.69 5.46
CA ALA A 148 8.93 -14.59 6.01
C ALA A 148 10.32 -13.92 6.18
N SER A 149 10.46 -12.65 5.80
CA SER A 149 11.73 -11.95 5.85
C SER A 149 12.06 -11.48 7.28
N ARG A 150 13.36 -11.35 7.55
CA ARG A 150 13.86 -10.74 8.79
C ARG A 150 13.38 -9.30 8.97
N LEU A 151 13.15 -8.59 7.87
CA LEU A 151 12.64 -7.22 7.90
C LEU A 151 11.23 -7.18 8.51
N SER A 152 10.30 -8.00 8.02
CA SER A 152 8.94 -8.12 8.55
C SER A 152 8.96 -8.52 10.04
N TYR A 153 9.81 -9.48 10.42
CA TYR A 153 9.96 -9.90 11.81
C TYR A 153 10.35 -8.73 12.74
N TYR A 154 11.34 -7.92 12.36
CA TYR A 154 11.74 -6.75 13.15
C TYR A 154 10.64 -5.69 13.22
N GLN A 155 9.94 -5.46 12.13
CA GLN A 155 8.85 -4.48 12.09
C GLN A 155 7.67 -4.87 12.98
N ILE A 156 7.44 -6.18 13.18
CA ILE A 156 6.36 -6.70 14.02
C ILE A 156 6.75 -6.68 15.50
N GLY A 157 7.99 -6.98 15.82
CA GLY A 157 8.46 -7.15 17.21
C GLY A 157 8.81 -5.86 17.95
N GLN A 158 8.63 -4.68 17.34
CA GLN A 158 8.99 -3.39 17.90
C GLN A 158 7.85 -2.37 17.76
N VAL A 159 7.70 -1.47 18.71
CA VAL A 159 6.77 -0.32 18.62
C VAL A 159 7.17 0.59 17.46
N LEU A 160 8.47 0.85 17.31
CA LEU A 160 9.04 1.64 16.21
C LEU A 160 8.84 0.97 14.84
N GLY A 161 8.43 -0.29 14.79
CA GLY A 161 8.14 -1.05 13.57
C GLY A 161 7.07 -0.41 12.70
N LEU A 162 6.11 0.31 13.28
CA LEU A 162 5.11 1.09 12.56
C LEU A 162 5.77 2.11 11.60
N MET A 163 6.82 2.82 12.05
CA MET A 163 7.53 3.80 11.24
C MET A 163 8.13 3.18 9.97
N GLU A 164 8.85 2.09 10.14
CA GLU A 164 9.50 1.39 9.01
C GLU A 164 8.46 0.80 8.06
N THR A 165 7.38 0.24 8.58
CA THR A 165 6.28 -0.35 7.79
C THR A 165 5.54 0.72 6.99
N MET A 166 5.22 1.86 7.60
CA MET A 166 4.60 3.00 6.91
C MET A 166 5.49 3.54 5.81
N ALA A 167 6.77 3.74 6.11
CA ALA A 167 7.73 4.27 5.15
C ALA A 167 7.91 3.31 3.96
N LEU A 168 7.98 2.00 4.21
CA LEU A 168 8.05 0.98 3.16
C LEU A 168 6.78 0.96 2.30
N TRP A 169 5.60 1.04 2.92
CA TRP A 169 4.34 1.06 2.20
C TRP A 169 4.21 2.30 1.29
N MET A 170 4.58 3.48 1.80
CA MET A 170 4.63 4.71 0.99
C MET A 170 5.68 4.62 -0.12
N GLY A 171 6.86 4.04 0.16
CA GLY A 171 7.92 3.79 -0.81
C GLY A 171 7.43 2.90 -1.97
N LEU A 172 6.73 1.82 -1.66
CA LEU A 172 6.10 0.96 -2.68
C LEU A 172 5.05 1.73 -3.50
N GLY A 173 4.26 2.59 -2.86
CA GLY A 173 3.32 3.48 -3.53
C GLY A 173 4.01 4.43 -4.51
N ILE A 174 5.13 5.05 -4.11
CA ILE A 174 5.96 5.89 -4.99
C ILE A 174 6.41 5.09 -6.21
N LEU A 175 7.02 3.91 -6.00
CA LEU A 175 7.48 3.04 -7.09
C LEU A 175 6.34 2.65 -8.03
N TRP A 176 5.17 2.32 -7.48
CA TRP A 176 3.99 1.99 -8.26
C TRP A 176 3.50 3.14 -9.14
N TYR A 177 3.40 4.35 -8.59
CA TYR A 177 2.97 5.53 -9.35
C TYR A 177 3.99 5.93 -10.41
N LEU A 178 5.31 5.84 -10.11
CA LEU A 178 6.36 6.09 -11.07
C LEU A 178 6.36 5.07 -12.21
N PHE A 179 6.19 3.78 -11.90
CA PHE A 179 6.05 2.72 -12.90
C PHE A 179 4.86 3.00 -13.83
N ARG A 180 3.71 3.37 -13.28
CA ARG A 180 2.54 3.69 -14.07
C ARG A 180 2.72 4.96 -14.90
N TYR A 181 3.39 5.97 -14.35
CA TYR A 181 3.71 7.21 -15.08
C TYR A 181 4.60 6.95 -16.30
N LEU A 182 5.58 6.04 -16.18
CA LEU A 182 6.46 5.70 -17.32
C LEU A 182 5.73 4.92 -18.42
N ASN A 183 4.79 4.04 -18.05
CA ASN A 183 4.18 3.11 -18.99
C ASN A 183 2.84 3.58 -19.57
N GLU A 184 2.22 4.61 -19.00
CA GLU A 184 0.92 5.10 -19.44
C GLU A 184 1.05 6.53 -19.95
N GLU A 185 0.45 6.79 -21.14
CA GLU A 185 0.43 8.14 -21.72
C GLU A 185 -0.58 9.03 -20.99
N LYS A 186 -0.32 10.37 -21.01
CA LYS A 186 -1.23 11.43 -20.53
C LYS A 186 -1.68 11.33 -19.05
N GLN A 187 -0.85 10.78 -18.16
CA GLN A 187 -1.19 10.69 -16.74
C GLN A 187 -0.17 11.38 -15.81
N GLU A 188 -0.01 12.69 -16.02
CA GLU A 188 0.88 13.53 -15.18
C GLU A 188 0.47 13.52 -13.70
N GLY A 189 -0.83 13.39 -13.40
CA GLY A 189 -1.33 13.27 -12.03
C GLY A 189 -0.70 12.13 -11.22
N ARG A 190 -0.18 11.09 -11.88
CA ARG A 190 0.53 9.99 -11.18
C ARG A 190 1.91 10.41 -10.70
N PHE A 191 2.60 11.24 -11.46
CA PHE A 191 3.86 11.80 -11.03
C PHE A 191 3.66 12.72 -9.82
N TYR A 192 2.63 13.57 -9.84
CA TYR A 192 2.29 14.40 -8.69
C TYR A 192 1.90 13.56 -7.47
N ALA A 193 1.17 12.45 -7.65
CA ALA A 193 0.87 11.53 -6.57
C ALA A 193 2.14 10.88 -5.99
N ALA A 194 3.11 10.49 -6.83
CA ALA A 194 4.41 10.00 -6.38
C ALA A 194 5.19 11.08 -5.59
N CYS A 195 5.17 12.33 -6.06
CA CYS A 195 5.80 13.46 -5.36
C CYS A 195 5.12 13.73 -4.00
N ALA A 196 3.79 13.68 -3.93
CA ALA A 196 3.06 13.86 -2.68
C ALA A 196 3.37 12.76 -1.66
N LEU A 197 3.43 11.49 -2.10
CA LEU A 197 3.86 10.38 -1.25
C LEU A 197 5.33 10.51 -0.83
N TYR A 198 6.19 10.95 -1.73
CA TYR A 198 7.60 11.21 -1.41
C TYR A 198 7.73 12.30 -0.35
N PHE A 199 7.01 13.41 -0.51
CA PHE A 199 6.97 14.46 0.51
C PHE A 199 6.48 13.90 1.85
N GLY A 200 5.40 13.12 1.85
CA GLY A 200 4.87 12.48 3.07
C GLY A 200 5.87 11.52 3.72
N VAL A 201 6.53 10.65 2.95
CA VAL A 201 7.44 9.66 3.53
C VAL A 201 8.68 10.29 4.19
N CYS A 202 9.10 11.47 3.75
CA CYS A 202 10.19 12.22 4.40
C CYS A 202 9.83 12.61 5.84
N PHE A 203 8.53 12.78 6.16
CA PHE A 203 8.04 13.05 7.53
C PHE A 203 7.68 11.78 8.32
N VAL A 204 7.80 10.63 7.71
CA VAL A 204 7.77 9.33 8.40
C VAL A 204 9.19 8.89 8.73
N HIS A 205 10.06 8.87 7.71
CA HIS A 205 11.43 8.40 7.86
C HIS A 205 12.39 9.09 6.89
N GLU A 206 13.33 9.86 7.39
CA GLU A 206 14.29 10.67 6.62
C GLU A 206 15.16 9.87 5.63
N ARG A 207 15.39 8.56 5.86
CA ARG A 207 16.14 7.70 4.91
C ARG A 207 15.54 7.67 3.51
N TYR A 208 14.24 7.87 3.41
CA TYR A 208 13.52 7.87 2.13
C TYR A 208 13.77 9.12 1.28
N MET A 209 14.45 10.14 1.82
CA MET A 209 14.98 11.24 1.01
C MET A 209 15.90 10.73 -0.11
N ALA A 210 16.52 9.56 0.07
CA ALA A 210 17.32 8.88 -0.95
C ALA A 210 16.53 8.48 -2.22
N LEU A 211 15.19 8.53 -2.21
CA LEU A 211 14.37 8.31 -3.41
C LEU A 211 14.28 9.53 -4.32
N PHE A 212 14.76 10.70 -3.88
CA PHE A 212 14.72 11.91 -4.71
C PHE A 212 15.39 11.76 -6.09
N PRO A 213 16.63 11.21 -6.20
CA PRO A 213 17.26 10.96 -7.50
C PRO A 213 16.44 10.08 -8.43
N LEU A 214 15.68 9.11 -7.87
CA LEU A 214 14.80 8.25 -8.67
C LEU A 214 13.64 9.03 -9.31
N LEU A 215 13.04 9.99 -8.58
CA LEU A 215 12.00 10.87 -9.11
C LEU A 215 12.53 11.69 -10.30
N LEU A 216 13.72 12.27 -10.14
CA LEU A 216 14.39 13.03 -11.21
C LEU A 216 14.70 12.15 -12.42
N LEU A 217 15.25 10.96 -12.19
CA LEU A 217 15.59 10.01 -13.25
C LEU A 217 14.36 9.66 -14.08
N VAL A 218 13.24 9.33 -13.42
CA VAL A 218 11.98 8.97 -14.09
C VAL A 218 11.43 10.13 -14.90
N LEU A 219 11.53 11.38 -14.38
CA LEU A 219 11.11 12.57 -15.09
C LEU A 219 11.95 12.79 -16.36
N LEU A 220 13.29 12.65 -16.27
CA LEU A 220 14.21 12.75 -17.39
C LEU A 220 13.95 11.66 -18.43
N MET A 221 13.77 10.40 -18.02
CA MET A 221 13.45 9.29 -18.93
C MET A 221 12.15 9.56 -19.70
N LYS A 222 11.12 10.09 -19.06
CA LYS A 222 9.85 10.43 -19.73
C LYS A 222 10.03 11.57 -20.72
N LYS A 223 10.84 12.58 -20.38
CA LYS A 223 11.17 13.69 -21.27
C LYS A 223 11.98 13.21 -22.50
N CYS A 224 13.00 12.39 -22.29
CA CYS A 224 13.82 11.83 -23.37
C CYS A 224 13.00 10.98 -24.36
N ARG A 225 12.02 10.18 -23.85
CA ARG A 225 11.13 9.40 -24.72
C ARG A 225 10.23 10.27 -25.62
N ARG A 226 9.98 11.54 -25.25
CA ARG A 226 9.16 12.49 -26.03
C ARG A 226 9.96 13.27 -27.08
N LEU A 227 11.30 13.20 -27.02
CA LEU A 227 12.14 13.85 -28.02
C LEU A 227 12.14 12.99 -29.29
N PRO A 228 11.87 13.55 -30.48
CA PRO A 228 12.01 12.81 -31.73
C PRO A 228 13.46 12.35 -31.86
N MET A 229 13.68 11.06 -32.10
CA MET A 229 14.98 10.57 -32.54
C MET A 229 15.20 11.12 -33.95
N TRP A 230 16.16 12.02 -34.11
CA TRP A 230 16.65 12.53 -35.38
C TRP A 230 17.44 11.44 -36.12
#